data_b90fed293c5339a754c9af38e2da2784
#
_entry.id   b90fed293c5339a754c9af38e2da2784
#
_cell.length_a   1.000
_cell.length_b   1.000
_cell.length_c   1.000
_cell.angle_alpha   90.00
_cell.angle_beta   90.00
_cell.angle_gamma   90.00
#
_symmetry.space_group_name_H-M   'P 1'
#
loop_
_entity.id
_entity.type
_entity.pdbx_description
1 polymer ?
#
loop_
_entity_poly.entity_id
_entity_poly.type
_entity_poly.pdbx_seq_one_letter_code
_entity_poly.pdbx_strand_id
1 'polypeptide(L)'
;MVDYPGKIAATVFLTGCNFKCGFCHNFDIVDPDIVSGRVPLPESEFFDFLDSKIGLIDGICITGGEPTINSDLMDFIKKIKDKGFLIKLDTNGSNPEMLEKLLKDKLLDFVAMDVKTSPEKYEETIIGKIHPVKSRVAGSRHGGIFNRVKKSVDIIKNSGIDYEFRTTVVPGIIEKGDIEKIGQWLQGSKKFALQQFRNHKVLDKTFEKIQPYPDETLKEFKNILEKYIKKVELRT
;
A
#
# COMPACT_ATOMS: atom_id res chain seq x y z
N MET A 1 -14.48 -2.40 8.86
CA MET A 1 -14.30 -1.61 7.64
C MET A 1 -12.80 -1.62 7.32
N VAL A 2 -12.43 -2.18 6.17
CA VAL A 2 -11.02 -2.38 5.79
C VAL A 2 -10.49 -1.14 5.09
N ASP A 3 -11.32 -0.49 4.26
CA ASP A 3 -10.88 0.60 3.40
C ASP A 3 -10.52 1.88 4.18
N TYR A 4 -11.32 2.24 5.19
CA TYR A 4 -10.99 3.32 6.12
C TYR A 4 -11.33 2.89 7.56
N PRO A 5 -10.32 2.67 8.44
CA PRO A 5 -10.57 2.19 9.80
C PRO A 5 -11.52 3.11 10.58
N GLY A 6 -12.65 2.56 11.04
CA GLY A 6 -13.65 3.27 11.85
C GLY A 6 -14.49 4.32 11.12
N LYS A 7 -14.45 4.37 9.77
CA LYS A 7 -15.16 5.34 8.94
C LYS A 7 -15.98 4.65 7.85
N ILE A 8 -17.12 5.23 7.49
CA ILE A 8 -17.85 4.87 6.27
C ILE A 8 -17.18 5.65 5.13
N ALA A 9 -16.63 4.95 4.14
CA ALA A 9 -15.88 5.60 3.08
C ALA A 9 -16.19 4.99 1.71
N ALA A 10 -16.11 5.83 0.67
CA ALA A 10 -15.97 5.35 -0.70
C ALA A 10 -14.49 5.20 -1.06
N THR A 11 -14.20 4.28 -1.99
CA THR A 11 -12.83 4.03 -2.44
C THR A 11 -12.67 4.43 -3.90
N VAL A 12 -11.65 5.25 -4.17
CA VAL A 12 -11.25 5.69 -5.52
C VAL A 12 -9.97 4.96 -5.89
N PHE A 13 -9.97 4.33 -7.06
CA PHE A 13 -8.81 3.64 -7.60
C PHE A 13 -8.19 4.47 -8.72
N LEU A 14 -6.99 4.98 -8.50
CA LEU A 14 -6.21 5.66 -9.52
C LEU A 14 -5.38 4.66 -10.33
N THR A 15 -5.28 4.89 -11.64
CA THR A 15 -4.56 4.00 -12.55
C THR A 15 -3.04 4.25 -12.53
N GLY A 16 -2.29 3.23 -12.94
CA GLY A 16 -0.83 3.29 -13.04
C GLY A 16 -0.12 2.99 -11.73
N CYS A 17 1.05 2.38 -11.83
CA CYS A 17 1.95 2.10 -10.71
C CYS A 17 3.39 2.08 -11.19
N ASN A 18 4.30 2.57 -10.36
CA ASN A 18 5.74 2.50 -10.62
C ASN A 18 6.40 1.21 -10.08
N PHE A 19 5.61 0.31 -9.46
CA PHE A 19 6.05 -1.02 -9.05
C PHE A 19 5.45 -2.10 -9.96
N LYS A 20 6.14 -3.24 -10.07
CA LYS A 20 5.72 -4.43 -10.84
C LYS A 20 5.71 -5.67 -9.95
N CYS A 21 5.03 -5.59 -8.80
CA CYS A 21 4.93 -6.71 -7.87
C CYS A 21 4.15 -7.86 -8.51
N GLY A 22 4.76 -9.05 -8.65
CA GLY A 22 4.12 -10.19 -9.30
C GLY A 22 2.81 -10.64 -8.62
N PHE A 23 2.70 -10.41 -7.31
CA PHE A 23 1.49 -10.71 -6.50
C PHE A 23 0.45 -9.58 -6.47
N CYS A 24 0.52 -8.60 -7.38
CA CYS A 24 -0.41 -7.49 -7.42
C CYS A 24 -1.81 -7.94 -7.83
N HIS A 25 -2.84 -7.62 -7.01
CA HIS A 25 -4.25 -7.89 -7.30
C HIS A 25 -4.90 -6.81 -8.16
N ASN A 26 -4.30 -5.62 -8.22
CA ASN A 26 -4.83 -4.48 -8.99
C ASN A 26 -4.20 -4.39 -10.39
N PHE A 27 -3.75 -5.51 -10.95
CA PHE A 27 -3.03 -5.53 -12.24
C PHE A 27 -3.84 -4.94 -13.39
N ASP A 28 -5.15 -4.99 -13.32
CA ASP A 28 -6.08 -4.48 -14.33
C ASP A 28 -6.17 -2.94 -14.38
N ILE A 29 -5.61 -2.25 -13.37
CA ILE A 29 -5.44 -0.79 -13.34
C ILE A 29 -3.97 -0.35 -13.29
N VAL A 30 -3.04 -1.32 -13.29
CA VAL A 30 -1.59 -1.09 -13.22
C VAL A 30 -0.89 -1.43 -14.52
N ASP A 31 -1.35 -2.47 -15.23
CA ASP A 31 -0.79 -2.90 -16.50
C ASP A 31 -1.14 -1.89 -17.61
N PRO A 32 -0.14 -1.24 -18.24
CA PRO A 32 -0.40 -0.21 -19.26
C PRO A 32 -1.22 -0.71 -20.44
N ASP A 33 -1.04 -1.97 -20.84
CA ASP A 33 -1.76 -2.56 -21.99
C ASP A 33 -3.25 -2.73 -21.67
N ILE A 34 -3.59 -3.07 -20.44
CA ILE A 34 -4.97 -3.19 -19.97
C ILE A 34 -5.59 -1.81 -19.74
N VAL A 35 -4.85 -0.90 -19.09
CA VAL A 35 -5.32 0.45 -18.78
C VAL A 35 -5.63 1.25 -20.05
N SER A 36 -4.82 1.11 -21.10
CA SER A 36 -5.03 1.82 -22.38
C SER A 36 -6.37 1.50 -23.06
N GLY A 37 -6.95 0.35 -22.78
CA GLY A 37 -8.26 -0.06 -23.30
C GLY A 37 -9.46 0.32 -22.42
N ARG A 38 -9.24 0.98 -21.26
CA ARG A 38 -10.31 1.35 -20.33
C ARG A 38 -10.72 2.82 -20.51
N VAL A 39 -12.00 3.07 -20.37
CA VAL A 39 -12.54 4.43 -20.26
C VAL A 39 -12.55 4.79 -18.78
N PRO A 40 -11.78 5.80 -18.34
CA PRO A 40 -11.82 6.26 -16.97
C PRO A 40 -13.17 6.90 -16.64
N LEU A 41 -13.57 6.81 -15.36
CA LEU A 41 -14.70 7.59 -14.87
C LEU A 41 -14.38 9.09 -14.98
N PRO A 42 -15.23 9.92 -15.64
CA PRO A 42 -15.02 11.36 -15.68
C PRO A 42 -14.99 11.95 -14.27
N GLU A 43 -14.09 12.90 -14.04
CA GLU A 43 -13.96 13.55 -12.73
C GLU A 43 -15.28 14.24 -12.30
N SER A 44 -16.04 14.80 -13.26
CA SER A 44 -17.36 15.40 -12.98
C SER A 44 -18.34 14.38 -12.38
N GLU A 45 -18.45 13.18 -12.94
CA GLU A 45 -19.34 12.14 -12.42
C GLU A 45 -18.92 11.70 -11.01
N PHE A 46 -17.62 11.64 -10.74
CA PHE A 46 -17.14 11.37 -9.40
C PHE A 46 -17.55 12.47 -8.40
N PHE A 47 -17.44 13.75 -8.77
CA PHE A 47 -17.85 14.83 -7.88
C PHE A 47 -19.36 14.93 -7.71
N ASP A 48 -20.16 14.65 -8.74
CA ASP A 48 -21.63 14.53 -8.63
C ASP A 48 -22.01 13.40 -7.66
N PHE A 49 -21.32 12.26 -7.74
CA PHE A 49 -21.47 11.19 -6.76
C PHE A 49 -21.14 11.68 -5.35
N LEU A 50 -20.03 12.37 -5.13
CA LEU A 50 -19.64 12.89 -3.81
C LEU A 50 -20.69 13.86 -3.26
N ASP A 51 -21.23 14.76 -4.06
CA ASP A 51 -22.27 15.70 -3.66
C ASP A 51 -23.52 14.95 -3.15
N SER A 52 -23.88 13.82 -3.78
CA SER A 52 -24.96 12.96 -3.34
C SER A 52 -24.69 12.21 -2.03
N LYS A 53 -23.42 12.19 -1.55
CA LYS A 53 -22.98 11.44 -0.35
C LYS A 53 -22.64 12.33 0.84
N ILE A 54 -22.76 13.64 0.71
CA ILE A 54 -22.55 14.57 1.82
C ILE A 54 -23.47 14.19 2.99
N GLY A 55 -22.87 14.01 4.18
CA GLY A 55 -23.57 13.55 5.40
C GLY A 55 -23.90 12.07 5.47
N LEU A 56 -23.62 11.28 4.42
CA LEU A 56 -23.87 9.82 4.38
C LEU A 56 -22.59 9.00 4.56
N ILE A 57 -21.45 9.52 4.11
CA ILE A 57 -20.14 8.88 4.29
C ILE A 57 -19.19 9.87 4.95
N ASP A 58 -18.20 9.34 5.69
CA ASP A 58 -17.22 10.14 6.44
C ASP A 58 -16.05 10.60 5.57
N GLY A 59 -15.65 9.79 4.60
CA GLY A 59 -14.41 10.07 3.88
C GLY A 59 -14.20 9.25 2.62
N ILE A 60 -13.06 9.51 1.99
CA ILE A 60 -12.62 8.88 0.75
C ILE A 60 -11.28 8.17 0.99
N CYS A 61 -11.21 6.90 0.58
CA CYS A 61 -9.97 6.16 0.48
C CYS A 61 -9.41 6.28 -0.95
N ILE A 62 -8.27 6.90 -1.11
CA ILE A 62 -7.59 7.02 -2.40
C ILE A 62 -6.52 5.93 -2.47
N THR A 63 -6.65 5.06 -3.44
CA THR A 63 -5.83 3.86 -3.65
C THR A 63 -5.66 3.57 -5.14
N GLY A 64 -5.41 2.34 -5.53
CA GLY A 64 -5.36 1.88 -6.92
C GLY A 64 -4.07 1.19 -7.28
N GLY A 65 -3.31 1.75 -8.23
CA GLY A 65 -1.90 1.42 -8.46
C GLY A 65 -1.05 2.13 -7.40
N GLU A 66 -0.41 3.25 -7.78
CA GLU A 66 0.25 4.15 -6.83
C GLU A 66 -0.29 5.58 -7.01
N PRO A 67 -1.12 6.08 -6.10
CA PRO A 67 -1.71 7.42 -6.24
C PRO A 67 -0.68 8.54 -6.36
N THR A 68 0.44 8.45 -5.64
CA THR A 68 1.42 9.53 -5.54
C THR A 68 2.25 9.76 -6.81
N ILE A 69 2.10 8.94 -7.85
CA ILE A 69 2.71 9.21 -9.16
C ILE A 69 1.92 10.23 -10.00
N ASN A 70 0.66 10.48 -9.64
CA ASN A 70 -0.20 11.42 -10.35
C ASN A 70 0.12 12.85 -9.90
N SER A 71 0.50 13.70 -10.83
CA SER A 71 0.93 15.08 -10.54
C SER A 71 -0.20 15.99 -10.04
N ASP A 72 -1.43 15.69 -10.39
CA ASP A 72 -2.67 16.40 -10.04
C ASP A 72 -3.33 15.89 -8.75
N LEU A 73 -2.74 14.88 -8.09
CA LEU A 73 -3.28 14.27 -6.86
C LEU A 73 -3.59 15.31 -5.78
N MET A 74 -2.74 16.31 -5.60
CA MET A 74 -2.95 17.35 -4.57
C MET A 74 -4.22 18.17 -4.85
N ASP A 75 -4.42 18.57 -6.08
CA ASP A 75 -5.58 19.39 -6.47
C ASP A 75 -6.86 18.56 -6.43
N PHE A 76 -6.79 17.31 -6.83
CA PHE A 76 -7.90 16.36 -6.68
C PHE A 76 -8.30 16.19 -5.20
N ILE A 77 -7.34 15.97 -4.30
CA ILE A 77 -7.60 15.84 -2.86
C ILE A 77 -8.18 17.14 -2.27
N LYS A 78 -7.67 18.30 -2.65
CA LYS A 78 -8.21 19.60 -2.19
C LYS A 78 -9.69 19.73 -2.51
N LYS A 79 -10.10 19.44 -3.76
CA LYS A 79 -11.51 19.46 -4.15
C LYS A 79 -12.40 18.54 -3.28
N ILE A 80 -11.88 17.37 -2.88
CA ILE A 80 -12.60 16.46 -1.99
C ILE A 80 -12.68 17.02 -0.57
N LYS A 81 -11.56 17.54 -0.05
CA LYS A 81 -11.50 18.19 1.28
C LYS A 81 -12.43 19.38 1.40
N ASP A 82 -12.55 20.20 0.34
CA ASP A 82 -13.44 21.37 0.29
C ASP A 82 -14.92 20.98 0.44
N LYS A 83 -15.28 19.72 0.13
CA LYS A 83 -16.61 19.15 0.37
C LYS A 83 -16.79 18.57 1.79
N GLY A 84 -15.75 18.63 2.64
CA GLY A 84 -15.80 18.21 4.05
C GLY A 84 -15.47 16.74 4.31
N PHE A 85 -15.02 15.97 3.31
CA PHE A 85 -14.66 14.56 3.49
C PHE A 85 -13.27 14.39 4.11
N LEU A 86 -13.12 13.33 4.92
CA LEU A 86 -11.83 12.86 5.39
C LEU A 86 -11.10 12.10 4.27
N ILE A 87 -9.78 12.19 4.25
CA ILE A 87 -8.93 11.54 3.23
C ILE A 87 -8.04 10.48 3.87
N LYS A 88 -8.17 9.25 3.37
CA LYS A 88 -7.19 8.18 3.57
C LYS A 88 -6.42 7.96 2.28
N LEU A 89 -5.11 7.93 2.38
CA LEU A 89 -4.22 7.59 1.27
C LEU A 89 -3.61 6.20 1.48
N ASP A 90 -3.76 5.33 0.48
CA ASP A 90 -3.01 4.09 0.37
C ASP A 90 -1.84 4.33 -0.59
N THR A 91 -0.61 4.00 -0.16
CA THR A 91 0.60 4.25 -0.96
C THR A 91 1.65 3.16 -0.80
N ASN A 92 2.47 2.97 -1.81
CA ASN A 92 3.67 2.12 -1.73
C ASN A 92 4.90 2.86 -1.15
N GLY A 93 4.76 4.15 -0.84
CA GLY A 93 5.79 4.97 -0.21
C GLY A 93 6.94 5.39 -1.13
N SER A 94 6.86 5.15 -2.42
CA SER A 94 7.96 5.48 -3.36
C SER A 94 8.13 6.97 -3.66
N ASN A 95 7.15 7.81 -3.27
CA ASN A 95 7.18 9.25 -3.52
C ASN A 95 7.12 10.07 -2.22
N PRO A 96 8.21 10.10 -1.42
CA PRO A 96 8.23 10.82 -0.15
C PRO A 96 8.00 12.33 -0.32
N GLU A 97 8.38 12.93 -1.44
CA GLU A 97 8.21 14.36 -1.70
C GLU A 97 6.72 14.73 -1.85
N MET A 98 5.93 13.92 -2.56
CA MET A 98 4.49 14.10 -2.66
C MET A 98 3.82 13.89 -1.30
N LEU A 99 4.21 12.84 -0.59
CA LEU A 99 3.67 12.52 0.72
C LEU A 99 3.93 13.66 1.74
N GLU A 100 5.15 14.21 1.75
CA GLU A 100 5.52 15.33 2.61
C GLU A 100 4.68 16.58 2.32
N LYS A 101 4.45 16.91 1.04
CA LYS A 101 3.58 18.03 0.64
C LYS A 101 2.14 17.83 1.08
N LEU A 102 1.57 16.65 0.83
CA LEU A 102 0.20 16.33 1.23
C LEU A 102 -0.01 16.45 2.75
N LEU A 103 0.96 15.99 3.55
CA LEU A 103 0.93 16.08 5.00
C LEU A 103 1.12 17.52 5.50
N LYS A 104 2.06 18.28 4.92
CA LYS A 104 2.30 19.68 5.26
C LYS A 104 1.06 20.54 5.01
N ASP A 105 0.38 20.32 3.91
CA ASP A 105 -0.86 21.03 3.54
C ASP A 105 -2.10 20.49 4.26
N LYS A 106 -1.93 19.52 5.20
CA LYS A 106 -3.01 18.89 6.00
C LYS A 106 -4.13 18.28 5.13
N LEU A 107 -3.75 17.73 4.00
CA LEU A 107 -4.68 17.12 3.05
C LEU A 107 -5.01 15.66 3.38
N LEU A 108 -4.27 15.02 4.29
CA LEU A 108 -4.47 13.64 4.68
C LEU A 108 -4.89 13.53 6.15
N ASP A 109 -5.86 12.66 6.42
CA ASP A 109 -6.33 12.35 7.77
C ASP A 109 -5.84 10.95 8.21
N PHE A 110 -5.51 10.08 7.24
CA PHE A 110 -4.95 8.74 7.50
C PHE A 110 -4.03 8.31 6.36
N VAL A 111 -2.94 7.61 6.67
CA VAL A 111 -2.08 6.97 5.67
C VAL A 111 -1.97 5.48 5.95
N ALA A 112 -2.22 4.64 4.94
CA ALA A 112 -1.85 3.24 4.95
C ALA A 112 -0.72 3.02 3.93
N MET A 113 0.45 2.62 4.42
CA MET A 113 1.60 2.40 3.54
C MET A 113 1.96 0.91 3.46
N ASP A 114 2.10 0.43 2.24
CA ASP A 114 2.49 -0.95 1.98
C ASP A 114 4.01 -1.13 2.03
N VAL A 115 4.47 -1.95 2.96
CA VAL A 115 5.84 -2.46 3.06
C VAL A 115 5.87 -3.81 2.35
N LYS A 116 6.54 -3.87 1.21
CA LYS A 116 6.42 -5.03 0.30
C LYS A 116 7.26 -6.23 0.74
N THR A 117 8.40 -6.00 1.42
CA THR A 117 9.27 -7.04 1.98
C THR A 117 10.33 -6.43 2.92
N SER A 118 11.28 -7.26 3.39
CA SER A 118 12.45 -6.81 4.15
C SER A 118 13.38 -5.91 3.33
N PRO A 119 14.18 -5.06 3.97
CA PRO A 119 15.08 -4.10 3.30
C PRO A 119 15.96 -4.71 2.21
N GLU A 120 16.51 -5.89 2.46
CA GLU A 120 17.48 -6.53 1.57
C GLU A 120 16.86 -7.11 0.29
N LYS A 121 15.56 -7.44 0.33
CA LYS A 121 14.82 -8.00 -0.80
C LYS A 121 14.00 -6.93 -1.54
N TYR A 122 13.97 -5.68 -1.06
CA TYR A 122 12.97 -4.69 -1.46
C TYR A 122 12.98 -4.41 -2.96
N GLU A 123 14.13 -4.03 -3.50
CA GLU A 123 14.29 -3.65 -4.92
C GLU A 123 13.88 -4.80 -5.86
N GLU A 124 14.33 -6.01 -5.57
CA GLU A 124 14.04 -7.18 -6.41
C GLU A 124 12.57 -7.56 -6.39
N THR A 125 11.93 -7.41 -5.22
CA THR A 125 10.49 -7.71 -5.06
C THR A 125 9.62 -6.76 -5.88
N ILE A 126 9.91 -5.46 -5.84
CA ILE A 126 9.06 -4.45 -6.49
C ILE A 126 9.21 -4.39 -8.01
N ILE A 127 10.31 -4.91 -8.55
CA ILE A 127 10.52 -5.00 -10.01
C ILE A 127 10.13 -6.37 -10.58
N GLY A 128 9.51 -7.23 -9.77
CA GLY A 128 9.05 -8.56 -10.19
C GLY A 128 10.18 -9.58 -10.45
N LYS A 129 11.40 -9.35 -9.94
CA LYS A 129 12.53 -10.29 -10.09
C LYS A 129 12.56 -11.38 -9.04
N ILE A 130 12.01 -11.17 -7.86
CA ILE A 130 11.87 -12.24 -6.87
C ILE A 130 10.63 -13.06 -7.23
N HIS A 131 10.87 -14.32 -7.55
CA HIS A 131 9.85 -15.32 -7.75
C HIS A 131 10.06 -16.45 -6.74
N PRO A 132 9.04 -16.89 -5.99
CA PRO A 132 9.19 -17.94 -4.96
C PRO A 132 9.74 -19.26 -5.46
N VAL A 133 9.62 -19.54 -6.77
CA VAL A 133 10.03 -20.82 -7.41
C VAL A 133 11.31 -20.67 -8.23
N LYS A 134 11.77 -19.46 -8.53
CA LYS A 134 12.98 -19.22 -9.33
C LYS A 134 14.13 -18.75 -8.43
N SER A 135 15.28 -19.39 -8.57
CA SER A 135 16.50 -19.05 -7.81
C SER A 135 16.88 -17.57 -7.94
N ARG A 136 17.37 -17.03 -6.82
CA ARG A 136 17.87 -15.66 -6.67
C ARG A 136 18.85 -15.30 -7.79
N VAL A 137 18.54 -14.22 -8.51
CA VAL A 137 19.53 -13.54 -9.31
C VAL A 137 20.30 -12.61 -8.37
N ALA A 138 21.60 -12.85 -8.23
CA ALA A 138 22.45 -12.09 -7.34
C ALA A 138 22.56 -10.63 -7.77
N GLY A 139 22.27 -9.73 -6.82
CA GLY A 139 22.84 -8.40 -6.71
C GLY A 139 22.54 -7.38 -7.79
N SER A 140 21.48 -6.59 -7.60
CA SER A 140 21.45 -5.25 -8.18
C SER A 140 21.81 -4.22 -7.10
N ARG A 141 22.86 -3.41 -7.36
CA ARG A 141 23.24 -2.25 -6.54
C ARG A 141 22.22 -1.12 -6.77
N HIS A 142 21.08 -1.15 -6.11
CA HIS A 142 20.05 -0.12 -6.31
C HIS A 142 19.37 0.24 -4.98
N GLY A 143 20.04 0.96 -4.11
CA GLY A 143 19.45 1.54 -2.91
C GLY A 143 18.48 2.72 -3.17
N GLY A 144 18.13 3.00 -4.43
CA GLY A 144 17.40 4.20 -4.81
C GLY A 144 15.95 4.20 -4.31
N ILE A 145 15.16 3.19 -4.63
CA ILE A 145 13.73 3.13 -4.28
C ILE A 145 13.55 2.79 -2.80
N PHE A 146 14.31 1.84 -2.27
CA PHE A 146 14.25 1.52 -0.85
C PHE A 146 14.55 2.74 0.05
N ASN A 147 15.55 3.57 -0.31
CA ASN A 147 15.83 4.79 0.43
C ASN A 147 14.66 5.78 0.42
N ARG A 148 13.94 5.89 -0.71
CA ARG A 148 12.72 6.71 -0.80
C ARG A 148 11.62 6.16 0.10
N VAL A 149 11.38 4.84 0.06
CA VAL A 149 10.41 4.16 0.91
C VAL A 149 10.75 4.33 2.39
N LYS A 150 12.04 4.20 2.76
CA LYS A 150 12.52 4.46 4.12
C LYS A 150 12.23 5.90 4.56
N LYS A 151 12.51 6.89 3.69
CA LYS A 151 12.17 8.30 3.96
C LYS A 151 10.66 8.48 4.20
N SER A 152 9.82 7.82 3.40
CA SER A 152 8.36 7.86 3.58
C SER A 152 7.93 7.25 4.92
N VAL A 153 8.54 6.16 5.37
CA VAL A 153 8.30 5.59 6.71
C VAL A 153 8.57 6.62 7.79
N ASP A 154 9.72 7.31 7.71
CA ASP A 154 10.11 8.32 8.70
C ASP A 154 9.14 9.52 8.69
N ILE A 155 8.74 10.00 7.50
CA ILE A 155 7.74 11.06 7.33
C ILE A 155 6.41 10.66 7.98
N ILE A 156 5.89 9.46 7.69
CA ILE A 156 4.61 8.98 8.22
C ILE A 156 4.67 8.85 9.75
N LYS A 157 5.73 8.26 10.30
CA LYS A 157 5.88 8.10 11.75
C LYS A 157 5.87 9.43 12.50
N ASN A 158 6.39 10.48 11.88
CA ASN A 158 6.51 11.82 12.46
C ASN A 158 5.39 12.79 12.04
N SER A 159 4.42 12.34 11.23
CA SER A 159 3.38 13.19 10.66
C SER A 159 2.34 13.72 11.66
N GLY A 160 2.19 13.04 12.79
CA GLY A 160 1.16 13.36 13.80
C GLY A 160 -0.25 12.80 13.50
N ILE A 161 -0.55 12.42 12.25
CA ILE A 161 -1.84 11.82 11.89
C ILE A 161 -1.88 10.31 12.21
N ASP A 162 -3.05 9.70 12.04
CA ASP A 162 -3.18 8.26 12.17
C ASP A 162 -2.63 7.54 10.93
N TYR A 163 -2.01 6.40 11.16
CA TYR A 163 -1.43 5.60 10.08
C TYR A 163 -1.35 4.12 10.42
N GLU A 164 -1.17 3.32 9.39
CA GLU A 164 -0.75 1.92 9.50
C GLU A 164 0.28 1.57 8.43
N PHE A 165 1.17 0.64 8.74
CA PHE A 165 1.95 -0.08 7.74
C PHE A 165 1.29 -1.43 7.46
N ARG A 166 1.43 -1.94 6.22
CA ARG A 166 0.83 -3.21 5.80
C ARG A 166 1.83 -4.06 5.04
N THR A 167 1.70 -5.37 5.16
CA THR A 167 2.45 -6.32 4.31
C THR A 167 1.53 -7.45 3.89
N THR A 168 1.51 -7.75 2.58
CA THR A 168 0.92 -8.99 2.07
C THR A 168 1.92 -10.13 2.27
N VAL A 169 1.53 -11.15 3.00
CA VAL A 169 2.41 -12.25 3.42
C VAL A 169 2.47 -13.32 2.33
N VAL A 170 3.33 -13.10 1.34
CA VAL A 170 3.52 -13.99 0.18
C VAL A 170 4.59 -15.03 0.50
N PRO A 171 4.27 -16.35 0.50
CA PRO A 171 5.27 -17.40 0.72
C PRO A 171 6.43 -17.33 -0.27
N GLY A 172 7.66 -17.48 0.23
CA GLY A 172 8.90 -17.34 -0.55
C GLY A 172 9.40 -15.91 -0.74
N ILE A 173 8.54 -14.89 -0.55
CA ILE A 173 8.95 -13.47 -0.47
C ILE A 173 9.05 -13.03 0.98
N ILE A 174 8.03 -13.32 1.77
CA ILE A 174 7.96 -13.01 3.21
C ILE A 174 8.12 -14.29 4.01
N GLU A 175 9.23 -14.43 4.66
CA GLU A 175 9.54 -15.52 5.56
C GLU A 175 9.76 -14.99 6.98
N LYS A 176 9.92 -15.87 7.96
CA LYS A 176 10.14 -15.49 9.36
C LYS A 176 11.27 -14.48 9.55
N GLY A 177 12.41 -14.68 8.88
CA GLY A 177 13.54 -13.75 8.93
C GLY A 177 13.24 -12.37 8.33
N ASP A 178 12.34 -12.30 7.32
CA ASP A 178 11.91 -11.03 6.74
C ASP A 178 11.00 -10.28 7.71
N ILE A 179 10.11 -10.99 8.40
CA ILE A 179 9.22 -10.42 9.43
C ILE A 179 10.02 -9.81 10.58
N GLU A 180 11.07 -10.49 11.05
CA GLU A 180 11.97 -9.95 12.08
C GLU A 180 12.61 -8.61 11.61
N LYS A 181 13.16 -8.58 10.40
CA LYS A 181 13.79 -7.38 9.81
C LYS A 181 12.81 -6.24 9.56
N ILE A 182 11.59 -6.55 9.11
CA ILE A 182 10.51 -5.56 8.98
C ILE A 182 10.17 -4.99 10.36
N GLY A 183 10.04 -5.85 11.38
CA GLY A 183 9.78 -5.43 12.75
C GLY A 183 10.86 -4.48 13.29
N GLN A 184 12.14 -4.85 13.12
CA GLN A 184 13.28 -4.00 13.51
C GLN A 184 13.28 -2.65 12.78
N TRP A 185 13.07 -2.65 11.45
CA TRP A 185 13.00 -1.42 10.66
C TRP A 185 11.87 -0.50 11.08
N LEU A 186 10.69 -1.06 11.37
CA LEU A 186 9.50 -0.31 11.73
C LEU A 186 9.30 -0.14 13.24
N GLN A 187 10.32 -0.43 14.05
CA GLN A 187 10.23 -0.37 15.51
C GLN A 187 9.61 0.95 16.01
N GLY A 188 8.70 0.84 16.97
CA GLY A 188 7.99 1.97 17.56
C GLY A 188 6.78 2.48 16.75
N SER A 189 6.46 1.86 15.62
CA SER A 189 5.26 2.20 14.84
C SER A 189 3.97 1.95 15.62
N LYS A 190 2.92 2.75 15.32
CA LYS A 190 1.62 2.67 16.01
C LYS A 190 0.86 1.40 15.64
N LYS A 191 0.81 1.07 14.33
CA LYS A 191 -0.04 0.00 13.81
C LYS A 191 0.57 -0.67 12.59
N PHE A 192 0.39 -2.00 12.52
CA PHE A 192 0.78 -2.83 11.38
C PHE A 192 -0.31 -3.85 11.06
N ALA A 193 -0.55 -4.12 9.77
CA ALA A 193 -1.46 -5.16 9.33
C ALA A 193 -0.74 -6.20 8.48
N LEU A 194 -0.79 -7.46 8.91
CA LEU A 194 -0.41 -8.61 8.10
C LEU A 194 -1.63 -9.02 7.27
N GLN A 195 -1.50 -8.95 5.96
CA GLN A 195 -2.55 -9.31 5.03
C GLN A 195 -2.26 -10.69 4.44
N GLN A 196 -3.22 -11.60 4.52
CA GLN A 196 -3.09 -12.91 3.90
C GLN A 196 -2.97 -12.77 2.39
N PHE A 197 -1.99 -13.44 1.80
CA PHE A 197 -1.87 -13.56 0.36
C PHE A 197 -3.02 -14.38 -0.20
N ARG A 198 -3.58 -13.93 -1.32
CA ARG A 198 -4.59 -14.66 -2.10
C ARG A 198 -3.99 -14.98 -3.46
N ASN A 199 -3.99 -16.26 -3.80
CA ASN A 199 -3.32 -16.77 -5.02
C ASN A 199 -4.19 -16.77 -6.28
N HIS A 200 -5.14 -15.84 -6.39
CA HIS A 200 -6.00 -15.73 -7.57
C HIS A 200 -5.99 -14.30 -8.11
N LYS A 201 -6.12 -14.15 -9.41
CA LYS A 201 -6.12 -12.84 -10.09
C LYS A 201 -4.94 -11.95 -9.68
N VAL A 202 -3.75 -12.41 -10.00
CA VAL A 202 -2.48 -11.68 -9.74
C VAL A 202 -1.77 -11.35 -11.03
N LEU A 203 -0.89 -10.34 -11.02
CA LEU A 203 -0.17 -9.86 -12.21
C LEU A 203 0.68 -10.97 -12.87
N ASP A 204 1.46 -11.71 -12.09
CA ASP A 204 2.21 -12.86 -12.58
C ASP A 204 1.46 -14.14 -12.20
N LYS A 205 0.89 -14.81 -13.22
CA LYS A 205 0.11 -16.04 -13.07
C LYS A 205 0.86 -17.19 -12.38
N THR A 206 2.19 -17.12 -12.31
CA THR A 206 2.97 -18.13 -11.57
C THR A 206 2.72 -18.08 -10.08
N PHE A 207 2.30 -16.92 -9.53
CA PHE A 207 1.89 -16.78 -8.14
C PHE A 207 0.57 -17.48 -7.82
N GLU A 208 -0.27 -17.77 -8.81
CA GLU A 208 -1.52 -18.52 -8.60
C GLU A 208 -1.27 -19.96 -8.12
N LYS A 209 -0.05 -20.49 -8.33
CA LYS A 209 0.37 -21.82 -7.87
C LYS A 209 0.90 -21.83 -6.43
N ILE A 210 1.10 -20.67 -5.82
CA ILE A 210 1.66 -20.54 -4.47
C ILE A 210 0.53 -20.70 -3.47
N GLN A 211 0.64 -21.69 -2.59
CA GLN A 211 -0.32 -21.87 -1.51
C GLN A 211 -0.09 -20.81 -0.43
N PRO A 212 -1.12 -20.05 -0.01
CA PRO A 212 -1.01 -19.12 1.11
C PRO A 212 -0.54 -19.80 2.38
N TYR A 213 0.09 -19.05 3.29
CA TYR A 213 0.46 -19.59 4.60
C TYR A 213 -0.79 -19.95 5.40
N PRO A 214 -0.72 -21.03 6.23
CA PRO A 214 -1.77 -21.32 7.20
C PRO A 214 -1.85 -20.25 8.29
N ASP A 215 -3.02 -20.14 8.92
CA ASP A 215 -3.30 -19.10 9.93
C ASP A 215 -2.31 -19.14 11.12
N GLU A 216 -1.80 -20.33 11.47
CA GLU A 216 -0.81 -20.50 12.52
C GLU A 216 0.49 -19.77 12.21
N THR A 217 0.93 -19.79 10.95
CA THR A 217 2.11 -19.05 10.49
C THR A 217 1.89 -17.54 10.61
N LEU A 218 0.70 -17.04 10.22
CA LEU A 218 0.39 -15.62 10.37
C LEU A 218 0.34 -15.20 11.84
N LYS A 219 -0.16 -16.06 12.74
CA LYS A 219 -0.13 -15.83 14.20
C LYS A 219 1.31 -15.78 14.73
N GLU A 220 2.20 -16.69 14.27
CA GLU A 220 3.62 -16.63 14.61
C GLU A 220 4.25 -15.31 14.15
N PHE A 221 4.01 -14.88 12.91
CA PHE A 221 4.52 -13.63 12.37
C PHE A 221 4.00 -12.42 13.14
N LYS A 222 2.73 -12.42 13.51
CA LYS A 222 2.14 -11.40 14.38
C LYS A 222 2.89 -11.31 15.71
N ASN A 223 3.11 -12.44 16.40
CA ASN A 223 3.82 -12.48 17.69
C ASN A 223 5.26 -11.94 17.59
N ILE A 224 5.92 -12.13 16.44
CA ILE A 224 7.25 -11.54 16.19
C ILE A 224 7.14 -10.01 16.09
N LEU A 225 6.21 -9.51 15.30
CA LEU A 225 6.04 -8.06 15.08
C LEU A 225 5.58 -7.32 16.34
N GLU A 226 4.81 -7.94 17.22
CA GLU A 226 4.34 -7.35 18.49
C GLU A 226 5.50 -7.02 19.46
N LYS A 227 6.70 -7.56 19.24
CA LYS A 227 7.91 -7.16 19.98
C LYS A 227 8.41 -5.76 19.59
N TYR A 228 8.05 -5.27 18.43
CA TYR A 228 8.55 -4.02 17.82
C TYR A 228 7.47 -2.96 17.63
N ILE A 229 6.22 -3.37 17.40
CA ILE A 229 5.11 -2.53 16.94
C ILE A 229 3.97 -2.58 17.96
N LYS A 230 3.37 -1.43 18.28
CA LYS A 230 2.39 -1.32 19.36
C LYS A 230 1.12 -2.15 19.13
N LYS A 231 0.63 -2.22 17.89
CA LYS A 231 -0.58 -2.97 17.52
C LYS A 231 -0.37 -3.69 16.20
N VAL A 232 -0.57 -5.00 16.18
CA VAL A 232 -0.50 -5.82 14.96
C VAL A 232 -1.83 -6.52 14.73
N GLU A 233 -2.40 -6.33 13.55
CA GLU A 233 -3.66 -6.93 13.11
C GLU A 233 -3.41 -7.98 12.04
N LEU A 234 -4.19 -9.09 12.06
CA LEU A 234 -4.27 -10.05 10.96
C LEU A 234 -5.49 -9.70 10.11
N ARG A 235 -5.32 -9.73 8.78
CA ARG A 235 -6.38 -9.58 7.78
C ARG A 235 -6.33 -10.81 6.87
N THR A 236 -7.19 -11.77 7.13
CA THR A 236 -7.33 -13.04 6.41
C THR A 236 -8.51 -13.02 5.45
#